data_b8950857c596f15071392aa55f6c16df
#
_entry.id   b8950857c596f15071392aa55f6c16df
#
_cell.length_a   1.000
_cell.length_b   1.000
_cell.length_c   1.000
_cell.angle_alpha   90.00
_cell.angle_beta   90.00
_cell.angle_gamma   90.00
#
_symmetry.space_group_name_H-M   'P 1'
#
loop_
_entity.id
_entity.type
_entity.pdbx_description
1 polymer ?
#
loop_
_entity_poly.entity_id
_entity_poly.type
_entity_poly.pdbx_seq_one_letter_code
_entity_poly.pdbx_strand_id
1 'polypeptide(L)'
;MERVAICGVMASGKTHIAEVLVKEQGFTKFSLATGVKDLARDVFLMEGKDRKLLQQIGMYMRKIQPKVWINLLMRRVAEHSNDLKAADNGWELKIVVDDCRFMNEVIAFKDAGYTLIRIHIDEALQIKRLKKTYGAKADEHINNRKDDSEAEMRMIRDEYFDLVVHAADDDTVAKQVKVYLSEPNT
;
A
#
# COMPACT_ATOMS: atom_id res chain seq x y z
N MET A 1 14.91 11.78 5.31
CA MET A 1 13.51 11.31 5.25
C MET A 1 13.46 10.09 4.35
N GLU A 2 13.11 8.95 4.90
CA GLU A 2 12.99 7.67 4.18
C GLU A 2 11.51 7.41 3.83
N ARG A 3 11.22 7.09 2.57
CA ARG A 3 9.86 6.88 2.07
C ARG A 3 9.79 5.59 1.27
N VAL A 4 8.86 4.72 1.61
CA VAL A 4 8.67 3.42 0.97
C VAL A 4 7.22 3.28 0.50
N ALA A 5 7.01 2.82 -0.72
CA ALA A 5 5.69 2.41 -1.20
C ALA A 5 5.73 0.93 -1.62
N ILE A 6 4.89 0.11 -0.99
CA ILE A 6 4.83 -1.32 -1.24
C ILE A 6 3.67 -1.61 -2.18
N CYS A 7 3.99 -2.18 -3.32
CA CYS A 7 3.09 -2.46 -4.42
C CYS A 7 2.89 -3.97 -4.60
N GLY A 8 1.74 -4.35 -5.09
CA GLY A 8 1.44 -5.75 -5.36
C GLY A 8 -0.05 -6.05 -5.25
N VAL A 9 -0.44 -7.21 -5.74
CA VAL A 9 -1.82 -7.70 -5.73
C VAL A 9 -2.31 -8.07 -4.32
N MET A 10 -3.60 -8.34 -4.18
CA MET A 10 -4.20 -8.79 -2.91
C MET A 10 -3.50 -10.05 -2.37
N ALA A 11 -3.37 -10.16 -1.06
CA ALA A 11 -2.72 -11.27 -0.34
C ALA A 11 -1.22 -11.48 -0.64
N SER A 12 -0.54 -10.55 -1.36
CA SER A 12 0.91 -10.65 -1.61
C SER A 12 1.76 -10.47 -0.36
N GLY A 13 1.24 -9.87 0.72
CA GLY A 13 1.96 -9.65 1.98
C GLY A 13 2.35 -8.21 2.27
N LYS A 14 1.91 -7.24 1.47
CA LYS A 14 2.23 -5.81 1.64
C LYS A 14 2.04 -5.30 3.07
N THR A 15 0.88 -5.57 3.64
CA THR A 15 0.52 -5.12 5.00
C THR A 15 1.45 -5.73 6.05
N HIS A 16 1.79 -7.02 5.92
CA HIS A 16 2.75 -7.66 6.82
C HIS A 16 4.12 -6.98 6.77
N ILE A 17 4.65 -6.71 5.56
CA ILE A 17 5.93 -6.02 5.41
C ILE A 17 5.87 -4.60 6.01
N ALA A 18 4.79 -3.85 5.74
CA ALA A 18 4.62 -2.53 6.34
C ALA A 18 4.57 -2.57 7.87
N GLU A 19 3.91 -3.56 8.47
CA GLU A 19 3.86 -3.76 9.92
C GLU A 19 5.24 -4.08 10.50
N VAL A 20 6.04 -4.90 9.81
CA VAL A 20 7.44 -5.16 10.20
C VAL A 20 8.27 -3.87 10.16
N LEU A 21 8.17 -3.05 9.11
CA LEU A 21 8.88 -1.77 9.01
C LEU A 21 8.45 -0.80 10.12
N VAL A 22 7.15 -0.74 10.44
CA VAL A 22 6.65 0.09 11.56
C VAL A 22 7.24 -0.37 12.88
N LYS A 23 7.16 -1.67 13.16
CA LYS A 23 7.54 -2.23 14.47
C LYS A 23 9.05 -2.24 14.71
N GLU A 24 9.82 -2.55 13.66
CA GLU A 24 11.25 -2.83 13.82
C GLU A 24 12.16 -1.67 13.34
N GLN A 25 11.67 -0.81 12.47
CA GLN A 25 12.46 0.27 11.88
C GLN A 25 11.89 1.68 12.09
N GLY A 26 10.78 1.79 12.85
CA GLY A 26 10.20 3.08 13.24
C GLY A 26 9.48 3.84 12.12
N PHE A 27 9.01 3.13 11.08
CA PHE A 27 8.20 3.75 10.02
C PHE A 27 6.83 4.15 10.54
N THR A 28 6.30 5.26 10.02
CA THR A 28 4.90 5.64 10.15
C THR A 28 4.13 5.16 8.92
N LYS A 29 3.07 4.39 9.15
CA LYS A 29 2.25 3.83 8.06
C LYS A 29 1.19 4.80 7.59
N PHE A 30 1.11 5.01 6.29
CA PHE A 30 0.04 5.71 5.58
C PHE A 30 -0.66 4.78 4.59
N SER A 31 -1.91 5.11 4.22
CA SER A 31 -2.70 4.31 3.27
C SER A 31 -3.60 5.21 2.43
N LEU A 32 -3.63 4.97 1.12
CA LEU A 32 -4.56 5.64 0.20
C LEU A 32 -6.02 5.35 0.57
N ALA A 33 -6.30 4.13 1.04
CA ALA A 33 -7.63 3.72 1.48
C ALA A 33 -8.13 4.46 2.73
N THR A 34 -7.27 5.12 3.49
CA THR A 34 -7.69 5.92 4.65
C THR A 34 -8.64 7.04 4.21
N GLY A 35 -8.31 7.78 3.15
CA GLY A 35 -9.18 8.83 2.62
C GLY A 35 -10.54 8.31 2.14
N VAL A 36 -10.55 7.14 1.51
CA VAL A 36 -11.81 6.48 1.09
C VAL A 36 -12.68 6.14 2.29
N LYS A 37 -12.08 5.58 3.36
CA LYS A 37 -12.78 5.21 4.59
C LYS A 37 -13.30 6.42 5.35
N ASP A 38 -12.52 7.50 5.39
CA ASP A 38 -12.93 8.74 6.06
C ASP A 38 -14.13 9.34 5.35
N LEU A 39 -14.09 9.46 4.01
CA LEU A 39 -15.24 9.92 3.24
C LEU A 39 -16.48 9.05 3.44
N ALA A 40 -16.29 7.71 3.50
CA ALA A 40 -17.40 6.78 3.74
C ALA A 40 -18.03 6.98 5.13
N ARG A 41 -17.23 7.23 6.17
CA ARG A 41 -17.72 7.51 7.52
C ARG A 41 -18.38 8.88 7.63
N ASP A 42 -17.69 9.91 7.14
CA ASP A 42 -18.07 11.29 7.41
C ASP A 42 -19.25 11.75 6.55
N VAL A 43 -19.39 11.23 5.33
CA VAL A 43 -20.43 11.63 4.36
C VAL A 43 -21.52 10.59 4.23
N PHE A 44 -21.16 9.31 4.20
CA PHE A 44 -22.12 8.20 4.01
C PHE A 44 -22.50 7.49 5.31
N LEU A 45 -22.02 7.98 6.47
CA LEU A 45 -22.32 7.46 7.80
C LEU A 45 -22.07 5.95 7.93
N MET A 46 -20.98 5.46 7.31
CA MET A 46 -20.62 4.05 7.33
C MET A 46 -20.19 3.62 8.74
N GLU A 47 -21.00 2.84 9.42
CA GLU A 47 -20.72 2.32 10.77
C GLU A 47 -19.82 1.07 10.74
N GLY A 48 -20.05 0.18 9.80
CA GLY A 48 -19.29 -1.07 9.60
C GLY A 48 -18.55 -1.06 8.26
N LYS A 49 -17.77 -2.12 7.98
CA LYS A 49 -17.04 -2.24 6.71
C LYS A 49 -17.99 -2.61 5.56
N ASP A 50 -18.46 -1.62 4.84
CA ASP A 50 -19.17 -1.81 3.57
C ASP A 50 -18.17 -1.76 2.40
N ARG A 51 -17.82 -2.95 1.88
CA ARG A 51 -16.86 -3.09 0.80
C ARG A 51 -17.35 -2.47 -0.51
N LYS A 52 -18.64 -2.64 -0.83
CA LYS A 52 -19.25 -2.13 -2.07
C LYS A 52 -19.23 -0.60 -2.08
N LEU A 53 -19.62 0.02 -0.97
CA LEU A 53 -19.56 1.47 -0.81
C LEU A 53 -18.12 1.99 -0.96
N LEU A 54 -17.14 1.36 -0.29
CA LEU A 54 -15.73 1.77 -0.37
C LEU A 54 -15.18 1.66 -1.79
N GLN A 55 -15.52 0.61 -2.54
CA GLN A 55 -15.12 0.46 -3.93
C GLN A 55 -15.76 1.54 -4.82
N GLN A 56 -17.05 1.82 -4.64
CA GLN A 56 -17.75 2.87 -5.38
C GLN A 56 -17.14 4.25 -5.12
N ILE A 57 -16.93 4.63 -3.85
CA ILE A 57 -16.29 5.90 -3.49
C ILE A 57 -14.89 5.97 -4.13
N GLY A 58 -14.08 4.93 -3.94
CA GLY A 58 -12.72 4.87 -4.50
C GLY A 58 -12.71 5.10 -6.01
N MET A 59 -13.61 4.43 -6.73
CA MET A 59 -13.71 4.50 -8.19
C MET A 59 -14.29 5.85 -8.67
N TYR A 60 -15.42 6.29 -8.12
CA TYR A 60 -16.09 7.51 -8.62
C TYR A 60 -15.26 8.76 -8.32
N MET A 61 -14.61 8.84 -7.19
CA MET A 61 -13.74 9.96 -6.88
C MET A 61 -12.51 10.01 -7.79
N ARG A 62 -11.94 8.84 -8.18
CA ARG A 62 -10.88 8.79 -9.21
C ARG A 62 -11.37 9.21 -10.61
N LYS A 63 -12.64 8.96 -10.94
CA LYS A 63 -13.22 9.47 -12.22
C LYS A 63 -13.32 11.00 -12.23
N ILE A 64 -13.61 11.62 -11.08
CA ILE A 64 -13.65 13.09 -10.95
C ILE A 64 -12.23 13.65 -11.01
N GLN A 65 -11.32 13.08 -10.20
CA GLN A 65 -9.93 13.49 -10.14
C GLN A 65 -9.01 12.25 -9.97
N PRO A 66 -8.32 11.82 -11.02
CA PRO A 66 -7.52 10.58 -10.99
C PRO A 66 -6.49 10.48 -9.86
N LYS A 67 -5.94 11.61 -9.41
CA LYS A 67 -4.95 11.71 -8.32
C LYS A 67 -5.54 12.07 -6.96
N VAL A 68 -6.86 12.02 -6.76
CA VAL A 68 -7.53 12.51 -5.53
C VAL A 68 -6.96 11.86 -4.27
N TRP A 69 -6.83 10.54 -4.23
CA TRP A 69 -6.34 9.82 -3.06
C TRP A 69 -4.84 9.99 -2.84
N ILE A 70 -4.07 10.10 -3.92
CA ILE A 70 -2.65 10.41 -3.89
C ILE A 70 -2.43 11.80 -3.30
N ASN A 71 -3.12 12.81 -3.81
CA ASN A 71 -3.02 14.19 -3.33
C ASN A 71 -3.40 14.32 -1.86
N LEU A 72 -4.46 13.61 -1.43
CA LEU A 72 -4.89 13.58 -0.04
C LEU A 72 -3.83 12.93 0.86
N LEU A 73 -3.26 11.79 0.43
CA LEU A 73 -2.19 11.11 1.17
C LEU A 73 -0.95 12.00 1.28
N MET A 74 -0.49 12.61 0.17
CA MET A 74 0.69 13.46 0.17
C MET A 74 0.51 14.69 1.09
N ARG A 75 -0.69 15.28 1.12
CA ARG A 75 -1.01 16.34 2.07
C ARG A 75 -0.90 15.89 3.52
N ARG A 76 -1.47 14.74 3.87
CA ARG A 76 -1.37 14.17 5.23
C ARG A 76 0.06 13.85 5.63
N VAL A 77 0.86 13.35 4.71
CA VAL A 77 2.29 13.11 4.93
C VAL A 77 3.02 14.43 5.20
N ALA A 78 2.70 15.50 4.46
CA ALA A 78 3.30 16.80 4.66
C ALA A 78 2.89 17.42 6.01
N GLU A 79 1.60 17.34 6.38
CA GLU A 79 1.09 17.77 7.69
C GLU A 79 1.83 17.05 8.82
N HIS A 80 1.89 15.72 8.79
CA HIS A 80 2.63 14.93 9.79
C HIS A 80 4.13 15.27 9.85
N SER A 81 4.77 15.52 8.70
CA SER A 81 6.17 15.95 8.64
C SER A 81 6.40 17.31 9.31
N ASN A 82 5.45 18.24 9.14
CA ASN A 82 5.53 19.58 9.77
C ASN A 82 5.34 19.49 11.28
N ASP A 83 4.40 18.66 11.75
CA ASP A 83 4.18 18.43 13.18
C ASP A 83 5.41 17.87 13.87
N LEU A 84 6.09 16.91 13.24
CA LEU A 84 7.33 16.32 13.76
C LEU A 84 8.49 17.32 13.80
N LYS A 85 8.61 18.18 12.78
CA LYS A 85 9.64 19.26 12.77
C LYS A 85 9.36 20.30 13.85
N ALA A 86 8.07 20.66 14.07
CA ALA A 86 7.69 21.59 15.11
C ALA A 86 7.97 21.06 16.52
N ALA A 87 7.95 19.74 16.70
CA ALA A 87 8.27 19.08 17.98
C ALA A 87 9.78 19.09 18.34
N ASP A 88 10.65 19.46 17.42
CA ASP A 88 12.12 19.62 17.55
C ASP A 88 12.83 18.46 18.28
N ASN A 89 12.37 17.24 18.06
CA ASN A 89 12.89 16.05 18.77
C ASN A 89 13.94 15.25 17.95
N GLY A 90 14.43 15.80 16.83
CA GLY A 90 15.49 15.19 16.01
C GLY A 90 15.11 13.87 15.31
N TRP A 91 13.83 13.52 15.30
CA TRP A 91 13.36 12.27 14.68
C TRP A 91 13.40 12.35 13.16
N GLU A 92 14.06 11.37 12.56
CA GLU A 92 14.02 11.20 11.12
C GLU A 92 12.67 10.59 10.70
N LEU A 93 11.94 11.29 9.84
CA LEU A 93 10.65 10.80 9.34
C LEU A 93 10.86 9.64 8.37
N LYS A 94 10.32 8.48 8.73
CA LYS A 94 10.27 7.28 7.91
C LYS A 94 8.81 6.95 7.59
N ILE A 95 8.46 6.81 6.31
CA ILE A 95 7.09 6.61 5.85
C ILE A 95 6.96 5.33 5.04
N VAL A 96 5.94 4.52 5.33
CA VAL A 96 5.56 3.38 4.50
C VAL A 96 4.10 3.48 4.06
N VAL A 97 3.86 3.23 2.76
CA VAL A 97 2.53 3.11 2.15
C VAL A 97 2.37 1.67 1.64
N ASP A 98 1.29 0.96 2.03
CA ASP A 98 1.14 -0.49 1.78
C ASP A 98 -0.02 -0.86 0.83
N ASP A 99 -0.61 0.11 0.15
CA ASP A 99 -1.79 -0.14 -0.69
C ASP A 99 -1.71 0.46 -2.10
N CYS A 100 -0.49 0.66 -2.61
CA CYS A 100 -0.25 1.08 -3.99
C CYS A 100 -0.65 -0.04 -4.98
N ARG A 101 -1.51 0.29 -5.98
CA ARG A 101 -2.09 -0.70 -6.91
C ARG A 101 -2.22 -0.22 -8.35
N PHE A 102 -2.22 1.10 -8.59
CA PHE A 102 -2.44 1.68 -9.92
C PHE A 102 -1.16 2.32 -10.45
N MET A 103 -1.01 2.34 -11.78
CA MET A 103 0.16 2.92 -12.44
C MET A 103 0.35 4.39 -12.10
N ASN A 104 -0.74 5.17 -12.01
CA ASN A 104 -0.67 6.58 -11.63
C ASN A 104 -0.20 6.78 -10.17
N GLU A 105 -0.45 5.81 -9.29
CA GLU A 105 0.07 5.79 -7.91
C GLU A 105 1.58 5.49 -7.91
N VAL A 106 2.01 4.47 -8.68
CA VAL A 106 3.42 4.11 -8.86
C VAL A 106 4.24 5.31 -9.36
N ILE A 107 3.77 5.98 -10.43
CA ILE A 107 4.43 7.16 -10.97
C ILE A 107 4.49 8.28 -9.94
N ALA A 108 3.39 8.57 -9.25
CA ALA A 108 3.33 9.66 -8.29
C ALA A 108 4.24 9.42 -7.07
N PHE A 109 4.34 8.17 -6.59
CA PHE A 109 5.27 7.83 -5.51
C PHE A 109 6.73 7.91 -5.98
N LYS A 110 7.03 7.46 -7.19
CA LYS A 110 8.37 7.58 -7.78
C LYS A 110 8.80 9.04 -7.90
N ASP A 111 7.93 9.89 -8.46
CA ASP A 111 8.18 11.33 -8.60
C ASP A 111 8.37 12.03 -7.24
N ALA A 112 7.72 11.52 -6.19
CA ALA A 112 7.85 12.02 -4.82
C ALA A 112 9.05 11.43 -4.05
N GLY A 113 9.91 10.65 -4.71
CA GLY A 113 11.13 10.09 -4.12
C GLY A 113 10.89 8.94 -3.14
N TYR A 114 9.83 8.15 -3.36
CA TYR A 114 9.62 6.91 -2.62
C TYR A 114 10.43 5.77 -3.24
N THR A 115 11.04 4.95 -2.40
CA THR A 115 11.54 3.63 -2.79
C THR A 115 10.33 2.72 -3.08
N LEU A 116 10.26 2.22 -4.30
CA LEU A 116 9.15 1.39 -4.76
C LEU A 116 9.50 -0.09 -4.64
N ILE A 117 8.73 -0.81 -3.84
CA ILE A 117 8.92 -2.26 -3.62
C ILE A 117 7.74 -3.02 -4.22
N ARG A 118 8.02 -3.95 -5.13
CA ARG A 118 7.00 -4.84 -5.69
C ARG A 118 7.06 -6.20 -5.05
N ILE A 119 5.89 -6.73 -4.65
CA ILE A 119 5.75 -8.10 -4.17
C ILE A 119 4.94 -8.91 -5.18
N HIS A 120 5.61 -9.81 -5.91
CA HIS A 120 4.96 -10.84 -6.71
C HIS A 120 4.43 -11.96 -5.81
N ILE A 121 3.35 -12.58 -6.23
CA ILE A 121 2.81 -13.77 -5.58
C ILE A 121 2.26 -14.73 -6.62
N ASP A 122 2.60 -16.01 -6.47
CA ASP A 122 2.03 -17.06 -7.29
C ASP A 122 0.55 -17.27 -7.01
N GLU A 123 -0.20 -17.62 -8.02
CA GLU A 123 -1.64 -17.80 -7.92
C GLU A 123 -2.03 -18.83 -6.85
N ALA A 124 -1.34 -19.95 -6.79
CA ALA A 124 -1.60 -21.01 -5.82
C ALA A 124 -1.42 -20.51 -4.38
N LEU A 125 -0.32 -19.78 -4.11
CA LEU A 125 -0.05 -19.18 -2.81
C LEU A 125 -1.07 -18.07 -2.47
N GLN A 126 -1.45 -17.25 -3.45
CA GLN A 126 -2.46 -16.22 -3.29
C GLN A 126 -3.81 -16.82 -2.86
N ILE A 127 -4.27 -17.86 -3.55
CA ILE A 127 -5.52 -18.57 -3.23
C ILE A 127 -5.44 -19.21 -1.84
N LYS A 128 -4.32 -19.87 -1.52
CA LYS A 128 -4.08 -20.46 -0.18
C LYS A 128 -4.23 -19.42 0.92
N ARG A 129 -3.60 -18.25 0.76
CA ARG A 129 -3.67 -17.14 1.73
C ARG A 129 -5.07 -16.55 1.83
N LEU A 130 -5.78 -16.37 0.72
CA LEU A 130 -7.18 -15.90 0.72
C LEU A 130 -8.09 -16.86 1.46
N LYS A 131 -7.97 -18.18 1.20
CA LYS A 131 -8.74 -19.21 1.93
C LYS A 131 -8.44 -19.20 3.43
N LYS A 132 -7.17 -19.08 3.82
CA LYS A 132 -6.77 -19.00 5.24
C LYS A 132 -7.34 -17.77 5.93
N THR A 133 -7.36 -16.62 5.25
CA THR A 133 -7.77 -15.33 5.84
C THR A 133 -9.29 -15.17 5.92
N TYR A 134 -10.01 -15.62 4.90
CA TYR A 134 -11.44 -15.32 4.73
C TYR A 134 -12.37 -16.53 4.91
N GLY A 135 -11.83 -17.75 5.03
CA GLY A 135 -12.62 -18.96 5.26
C GLY A 135 -13.74 -19.12 4.24
N ALA A 136 -14.97 -19.23 4.70
CA ALA A 136 -16.17 -19.40 3.86
C ALA A 136 -16.42 -18.23 2.86
N LYS A 137 -15.85 -17.05 3.10
CA LYS A 137 -15.95 -15.88 2.19
C LYS A 137 -14.80 -15.79 1.19
N ALA A 138 -13.93 -16.80 1.13
CA ALA A 138 -12.74 -16.76 0.28
C ALA A 138 -13.07 -16.66 -1.21
N ASP A 139 -14.15 -17.30 -1.67
CA ASP A 139 -14.52 -17.33 -3.09
C ASP A 139 -14.88 -15.94 -3.62
N GLU A 140 -15.52 -15.08 -2.82
CA GLU A 140 -15.75 -13.68 -3.17
C GLU A 140 -14.41 -12.96 -3.42
N HIS A 141 -13.43 -13.16 -2.54
CA HIS A 141 -12.11 -12.54 -2.66
C HIS A 141 -11.28 -13.12 -3.82
N ILE A 142 -11.44 -14.42 -4.11
CA ILE A 142 -10.81 -15.06 -5.25
C ILE A 142 -11.38 -14.50 -6.56
N ASN A 143 -12.68 -14.25 -6.63
CA ASN A 143 -13.32 -13.62 -7.79
C ASN A 143 -12.89 -12.16 -7.97
N ASN A 144 -12.69 -11.40 -6.88
CA ASN A 144 -12.21 -10.01 -6.90
C ASN A 144 -10.75 -9.88 -7.40
N ARG A 145 -10.03 -10.96 -7.64
CA ARG A 145 -8.71 -10.96 -8.33
C ARG A 145 -8.80 -10.50 -9.79
N LYS A 146 -10.02 -10.39 -10.33
CA LYS A 146 -10.30 -9.85 -11.67
C LYS A 146 -10.62 -8.35 -11.66
N ASP A 147 -10.63 -7.72 -10.48
CA ASP A 147 -10.86 -6.28 -10.36
C ASP A 147 -9.79 -5.48 -11.11
N ASP A 148 -10.16 -4.32 -11.64
CA ASP A 148 -9.29 -3.45 -12.44
C ASP A 148 -7.95 -3.16 -11.77
N SER A 149 -7.96 -2.90 -10.45
CA SER A 149 -6.74 -2.63 -9.68
C SER A 149 -5.78 -3.83 -9.60
N GLU A 150 -6.32 -5.05 -9.56
CA GLU A 150 -5.53 -6.29 -9.54
C GLU A 150 -4.98 -6.59 -10.95
N ALA A 151 -5.79 -6.35 -11.99
CA ALA A 151 -5.37 -6.53 -13.38
C ALA A 151 -4.29 -5.51 -13.75
N GLU A 152 -4.50 -4.23 -13.45
CA GLU A 152 -3.53 -3.16 -13.74
C GLU A 152 -2.20 -3.41 -13.03
N MET A 153 -2.23 -3.77 -11.73
CA MET A 153 -1.02 -4.06 -10.96
C MET A 153 -0.18 -5.20 -11.59
N ARG A 154 -0.83 -6.23 -12.16
CA ARG A 154 -0.11 -7.31 -12.84
C ARG A 154 0.57 -6.88 -14.14
N MET A 155 0.02 -5.87 -14.82
CA MET A 155 0.53 -5.37 -16.10
C MET A 155 1.67 -4.36 -15.93
N ILE A 156 1.86 -3.76 -14.76
CA ILE A 156 2.96 -2.84 -14.50
C ILE A 156 4.27 -3.63 -14.60
N ARG A 157 5.23 -3.12 -15.39
CA ARG A 157 6.53 -3.77 -15.61
C ARG A 157 7.44 -3.59 -14.38
N ASP A 158 8.30 -4.57 -14.12
CA ASP A 158 9.20 -4.59 -12.96
C ASP A 158 10.22 -3.44 -12.96
N GLU A 159 10.56 -2.90 -14.12
CA GLU A 159 11.49 -1.78 -14.26
C GLU A 159 11.05 -0.46 -13.57
N TYR A 160 9.78 -0.36 -13.18
CA TYR A 160 9.28 0.79 -12.40
C TYR A 160 9.66 0.72 -10.92
N PHE A 161 10.09 -0.45 -10.44
CA PHE A 161 10.31 -0.72 -9.02
C PHE A 161 11.81 -0.82 -8.71
N ASP A 162 12.21 -0.30 -7.56
CA ASP A 162 13.58 -0.31 -7.08
C ASP A 162 13.96 -1.67 -6.49
N LEU A 163 12.96 -2.39 -5.93
CA LEU A 163 13.10 -3.77 -5.44
C LEU A 163 11.90 -4.61 -5.87
N VAL A 164 12.18 -5.79 -6.42
CA VAL A 164 11.17 -6.80 -6.76
C VAL A 164 11.43 -8.06 -5.96
N VAL A 165 10.44 -8.51 -5.21
CA VAL A 165 10.52 -9.71 -4.37
C VAL A 165 9.35 -10.65 -4.62
N HIS A 166 9.55 -11.94 -4.33
CA HIS A 166 8.51 -12.97 -4.48
C HIS A 166 7.99 -13.40 -3.11
N ALA A 167 6.67 -13.38 -2.95
CA ALA A 167 6.01 -13.77 -1.72
C ALA A 167 6.36 -15.21 -1.33
N ALA A 168 6.69 -15.41 -0.06
CA ALA A 168 6.97 -16.70 0.55
C ALA A 168 6.12 -16.89 1.82
N ASP A 169 6.03 -18.14 2.30
CA ASP A 169 5.25 -18.46 3.53
C ASP A 169 6.00 -18.13 4.83
N ASP A 170 7.20 -17.58 4.74
CA ASP A 170 8.07 -17.20 5.85
C ASP A 170 8.45 -15.70 5.82
N ASP A 171 9.31 -15.29 6.76
CA ASP A 171 9.78 -13.91 6.88
C ASP A 171 10.90 -13.53 5.89
N THR A 172 11.18 -14.37 4.88
CA THR A 172 12.26 -14.11 3.91
C THR A 172 12.08 -12.76 3.21
N VAL A 173 10.86 -12.45 2.77
CA VAL A 173 10.55 -11.18 2.08
C VAL A 173 10.80 -9.98 2.99
N ALA A 174 10.40 -10.05 4.27
CA ALA A 174 10.64 -8.98 5.22
C ALA A 174 12.14 -8.76 5.45
N LYS A 175 12.93 -9.85 5.52
CA LYS A 175 14.40 -9.78 5.64
C LYS A 175 15.02 -9.13 4.40
N GLN A 176 14.62 -9.55 3.19
CA GLN A 176 15.12 -8.96 1.93
C GLN A 176 14.84 -7.45 1.86
N VAL A 177 13.62 -7.04 2.20
CA VAL A 177 13.25 -5.62 2.23
C VAL A 177 14.08 -4.84 3.24
N LYS A 178 14.27 -5.37 4.45
CA LYS A 178 15.08 -4.70 5.48
C LYS A 178 16.55 -4.55 5.07
N VAL A 179 17.13 -5.59 4.48
CA VAL A 179 18.52 -5.55 3.96
C VAL A 179 18.63 -4.48 2.89
N TYR A 180 17.74 -4.49 1.90
CA TYR A 180 17.75 -3.49 0.83
C TYR A 180 17.64 -2.04 1.34
N LEU A 181 16.76 -1.78 2.32
CA LEU A 181 16.60 -0.43 2.88
C LEU A 181 17.76 -0.01 3.80
N SER A 182 18.56 -0.95 4.31
CA SER A 182 19.75 -0.66 5.13
C SER A 182 21.01 -0.41 4.32
N GLU A 183 21.04 -0.78 3.05
CA GLU A 183 22.16 -0.50 2.15
C GLU A 183 22.13 0.97 1.72
N PRO A 184 23.24 1.69 1.81
CA PRO A 184 23.29 3.06 1.31
C PRO A 184 23.01 3.06 -0.19
N ASN A 185 22.00 3.79 -0.63
CA ASN A 185 21.74 4.04 -2.04
C ASN A 185 22.98 4.74 -2.64
N THR A 186 23.79 3.96 -3.37
CA THR A 186 24.95 4.48 -4.13
C THR A 186 24.48 5.26 -5.36
#